data_a16313e19f76e0aac8dac3d4384b96b5
#
_entry.id   a16313e19f76e0aac8dac3d4384b96b5
#
_cell.length_a   1.000
_cell.length_b   1.000
_cell.length_c   1.000
_cell.angle_alpha   90.00
_cell.angle_beta   90.00
_cell.angle_gamma   90.00
#
_symmetry.space_group_name_H-M   'P 1'
#
loop_
_entity.id
_entity.type
_entity.pdbx_description
1 polymer ?
#
loop_
_entity_poly.entity_id
_entity_poly.type
_entity_poly.pdbx_seq_one_letter_code
_entity_poly.pdbx_strand_id
1 'polypeptide(L)'
;MPKYLIFAFMFLFKLSFSQDQLRDQSCLTDNEYRLYQLIMEYRKDKGLPAIPLSYSLSYVAGAHAWDLSTNQPDHGKCNMHSWSENGPWTGCCYTEDHKEADCLWSKPSELTDYDDFGYEVAYYSSKTVEQHADLPKAALEGWKKSPGHNHMIINKYGWKRMKWNAVGIGIFGNYAVVWFGEEKDKAGRPEPCP
;
A
#
# COMPACT_ATOMS: atom_id res chain seq x y z
N MET A 1 5.26 40.57 -21.54
CA MET A 1 5.69 40.03 -20.25
C MET A 1 4.45 39.84 -19.39
N PRO A 2 3.93 38.70 -19.20
CA PRO A 2 3.96 37.88 -18.01
C PRO A 2 3.55 36.39 -18.27
N LYS A 3 4.22 35.71 -19.19
CA LYS A 3 3.87 34.30 -19.47
C LYS A 3 4.50 33.30 -18.47
N TYR A 4 5.51 33.71 -17.73
CA TYR A 4 6.24 32.83 -16.81
C TYR A 4 5.62 32.71 -15.41
N LEU A 5 4.82 33.70 -14.98
CA LEU A 5 4.21 33.69 -13.64
C LEU A 5 3.04 32.68 -13.52
N ILE A 6 2.30 32.48 -14.63
CA ILE A 6 1.13 31.58 -14.66
C ILE A 6 1.59 30.11 -14.59
N PHE A 7 2.73 29.76 -15.22
CA PHE A 7 3.24 28.39 -15.20
C PHE A 7 3.79 27.96 -13.83
N ALA A 8 4.47 28.88 -13.13
CA ALA A 8 4.99 28.62 -11.78
C ALA A 8 3.85 28.47 -10.76
N PHE A 9 2.75 29.22 -10.92
CA PHE A 9 1.59 29.17 -10.04
C PHE A 9 0.78 27.87 -10.23
N MET A 10 0.64 27.37 -11.47
CA MET A 10 0.00 26.08 -11.75
C MET A 10 0.79 24.89 -11.23
N PHE A 11 2.14 24.97 -11.23
CA PHE A 11 2.98 23.90 -10.73
C PHE A 11 2.95 23.80 -9.20
N LEU A 12 2.95 24.95 -8.52
CA LEU A 12 2.80 25.02 -7.05
C LEU A 12 1.40 24.56 -6.58
N PHE A 13 0.36 24.84 -7.35
CA PHE A 13 -0.99 24.40 -7.02
C PHE A 13 -1.18 22.89 -7.18
N LYS A 14 -0.57 22.28 -8.22
CA LYS A 14 -0.58 20.81 -8.37
C LYS A 14 0.18 20.08 -7.27
N LEU A 15 1.33 20.61 -6.83
CA LEU A 15 2.11 20.05 -5.73
C LEU A 15 1.35 20.15 -4.39
N SER A 16 0.70 21.27 -4.12
CA SER A 16 -0.10 21.45 -2.90
C SER A 16 -1.30 20.50 -2.85
N PHE A 17 -2.00 20.32 -3.95
CA PHE A 17 -3.15 19.42 -4.03
C PHE A 17 -2.75 17.95 -3.84
N SER A 18 -1.63 17.53 -4.41
CA SER A 18 -1.07 16.19 -4.24
C SER A 18 -0.65 15.91 -2.78
N GLN A 19 0.00 16.86 -2.13
CA GLN A 19 0.45 16.72 -0.75
C GLN A 19 -0.72 16.70 0.26
N ASP A 20 -1.78 17.47 0.03
CA ASP A 20 -2.96 17.45 0.88
C ASP A 20 -3.74 16.14 0.76
N GLN A 21 -3.83 15.55 -0.43
CA GLN A 21 -4.44 14.21 -0.61
C GLN A 21 -3.63 13.09 0.04
N LEU A 22 -2.30 13.17 0.02
CA LEU A 22 -1.43 12.21 0.71
C LEU A 22 -1.46 12.39 2.24
N ARG A 23 -1.68 13.62 2.74
CA ARG A 23 -1.84 13.90 4.19
C ARG A 23 -3.11 13.30 4.79
N ASP A 24 -4.18 13.20 4.00
CA ASP A 24 -5.47 12.65 4.47
C ASP A 24 -5.44 11.12 4.65
N GLN A 25 -4.33 10.46 4.25
CA GLN A 25 -4.11 9.03 4.44
C GLN A 25 -3.49 8.68 5.81
N SER A 26 -3.45 9.61 6.74
CA SER A 26 -2.93 9.42 8.10
C SER A 26 -3.88 8.67 9.03
N CYS A 27 -5.12 8.43 8.61
CA CYS A 27 -6.15 7.72 9.36
C CYS A 27 -6.63 6.48 8.60
N LEU A 28 -7.25 5.53 9.28
CA LEU A 28 -7.86 4.34 8.66
C LEU A 28 -9.35 4.57 8.43
N THR A 29 -9.78 4.39 7.19
CA THR A 29 -11.20 4.29 6.84
C THR A 29 -11.81 2.99 7.36
N ASP A 30 -13.15 2.93 7.44
CA ASP A 30 -13.88 1.71 7.83
C ASP A 30 -13.52 0.50 6.93
N ASN A 31 -13.32 0.72 5.63
CA ASN A 31 -12.95 -0.33 4.69
C ASN A 31 -11.52 -0.85 4.92
N GLU A 32 -10.57 0.03 5.22
CA GLU A 32 -9.20 -0.36 5.54
C GLU A 32 -9.13 -1.11 6.87
N TYR A 33 -9.85 -0.62 7.89
CA TYR A 33 -9.95 -1.33 9.16
C TYR A 33 -10.61 -2.69 9.01
N ARG A 34 -11.66 -2.79 8.20
CA ARG A 34 -12.31 -4.06 7.87
C ARG A 34 -11.36 -5.03 7.15
N LEU A 35 -10.56 -4.55 6.19
CA LEU A 35 -9.55 -5.39 5.53
C LEU A 35 -8.52 -5.92 6.53
N TYR A 36 -8.04 -5.07 7.44
CA TYR A 36 -7.19 -5.48 8.52
C TYR A 36 -7.83 -6.61 9.36
N GLN A 37 -9.07 -6.43 9.81
CA GLN A 37 -9.78 -7.42 10.61
C GLN A 37 -9.90 -8.76 9.88
N LEU A 38 -10.27 -8.75 8.61
CA LEU A 38 -10.39 -9.96 7.78
C LEU A 38 -9.05 -10.70 7.64
N ILE A 39 -7.95 -9.98 7.45
CA ILE A 39 -6.60 -10.58 7.38
C ILE A 39 -6.23 -11.18 8.74
N MET A 40 -6.48 -10.47 9.85
CA MET A 40 -6.14 -10.97 11.19
C MET A 40 -6.98 -12.19 11.56
N GLU A 41 -8.27 -12.23 11.21
CA GLU A 41 -9.13 -13.41 11.37
C GLU A 41 -8.59 -14.59 10.56
N TYR A 42 -8.26 -14.38 9.29
CA TYR A 42 -7.66 -15.43 8.46
C TYR A 42 -6.33 -15.96 9.02
N ARG A 43 -5.46 -15.09 9.54
CA ARG A 43 -4.23 -15.49 10.22
C ARG A 43 -4.51 -16.31 11.49
N LYS A 44 -5.48 -15.88 12.29
CA LYS A 44 -5.94 -16.63 13.49
C LYS A 44 -6.41 -18.05 13.15
N ASP A 45 -7.16 -18.20 12.05
CA ASP A 45 -7.59 -19.52 11.55
C ASP A 45 -6.43 -20.42 11.11
N LYS A 46 -5.27 -19.82 10.83
CA LYS A 46 -4.01 -20.54 10.54
C LYS A 46 -3.12 -20.74 11.77
N GLY A 47 -3.60 -20.37 12.96
CA GLY A 47 -2.85 -20.47 14.21
C GLY A 47 -1.73 -19.42 14.36
N LEU A 48 -1.83 -18.30 13.61
CA LEU A 48 -0.84 -17.22 13.62
C LEU A 48 -1.32 -16.05 14.49
N PRO A 49 -0.38 -15.31 15.14
CA PRO A 49 -0.75 -14.13 15.91
C PRO A 49 -1.24 -13.00 14.99
N ALA A 50 -2.05 -12.11 15.59
CA ALA A 50 -2.37 -10.84 14.96
C ALA A 50 -1.10 -9.98 14.81
N ILE A 51 -1.07 -9.16 13.77
CA ILE A 51 0.02 -8.21 13.50
C ILE A 51 -0.47 -6.82 13.93
N PRO A 52 0.30 -6.07 14.72
CA PRO A 52 -0.07 -4.70 15.08
C PRO A 52 -0.19 -3.80 13.83
N LEU A 53 -1.21 -2.93 13.82
CA LEU A 53 -1.30 -1.86 12.82
C LEU A 53 -0.11 -0.91 12.94
N SER A 54 0.38 -0.45 11.80
CA SER A 54 1.49 0.49 11.65
C SER A 54 0.99 1.74 10.94
N TYR A 55 1.25 2.91 11.55
CA TYR A 55 0.99 4.20 10.92
C TYR A 55 1.84 4.39 9.65
N SER A 56 3.15 4.16 9.76
CA SER A 56 4.10 4.31 8.65
C SER A 56 3.76 3.42 7.46
N LEU A 57 3.49 2.13 7.71
CA LEU A 57 3.14 1.21 6.63
C LEU A 57 1.75 1.48 6.05
N SER A 58 0.80 2.01 6.86
CA SER A 58 -0.52 2.41 6.34
C SER A 58 -0.40 3.66 5.45
N TYR A 59 0.46 4.62 5.81
CA TYR A 59 0.78 5.76 4.94
C TYR A 59 1.35 5.28 3.59
N VAL A 60 2.33 4.37 3.60
CA VAL A 60 2.92 3.80 2.37
C VAL A 60 1.87 3.04 1.55
N ALA A 61 1.03 2.23 2.19
CA ALA A 61 -0.03 1.49 1.54
C ALA A 61 -1.05 2.40 0.85
N GLY A 62 -1.47 3.46 1.54
CA GLY A 62 -2.38 4.47 1.00
C GLY A 62 -1.76 5.26 -0.15
N ALA A 63 -0.50 5.69 0.00
CA ALA A 63 0.24 6.38 -1.06
C ALA A 63 0.35 5.52 -2.32
N HIS A 64 0.64 4.22 -2.16
CA HIS A 64 0.72 3.31 -3.30
C HIS A 64 -0.66 3.03 -3.94
N ALA A 65 -1.70 2.82 -3.14
CA ALA A 65 -3.05 2.64 -3.68
C ALA A 65 -3.51 3.86 -4.48
N TRP A 66 -3.16 5.07 -4.01
CA TRP A 66 -3.40 6.33 -4.73
C TRP A 66 -2.59 6.40 -6.03
N ASP A 67 -1.29 6.08 -5.99
CA ASP A 67 -0.42 6.08 -7.18
C ASP A 67 -0.92 5.12 -8.25
N LEU A 68 -1.25 3.89 -7.88
CA LEU A 68 -1.84 2.89 -8.77
C LEU A 68 -3.13 3.38 -9.42
N SER A 69 -4.03 4.00 -8.65
CA SER A 69 -5.31 4.48 -9.15
C SER A 69 -5.19 5.71 -10.05
N THR A 70 -4.24 6.61 -9.73
CA THR A 70 -4.15 7.93 -10.37
C THR A 70 -3.15 7.95 -11.53
N ASN A 71 -1.99 7.34 -11.33
CA ASN A 71 -0.87 7.40 -12.26
C ASN A 71 -0.68 6.11 -13.08
N GLN A 72 -1.30 4.99 -12.64
CA GLN A 72 -1.28 3.71 -13.33
C GLN A 72 0.13 3.24 -13.73
N PRO A 73 1.08 3.12 -12.78
CA PRO A 73 2.44 2.68 -13.08
C PRO A 73 2.52 1.23 -13.57
N ASP A 74 1.46 0.45 -13.38
CA ASP A 74 1.33 -0.97 -13.70
C ASP A 74 0.98 -1.21 -15.19
N HIS A 75 1.76 -0.60 -16.10
CA HIS A 75 1.57 -0.77 -17.54
C HIS A 75 2.80 -1.38 -18.24
N GLY A 76 2.57 -1.94 -19.42
CA GLY A 76 3.61 -2.57 -20.23
C GLY A 76 4.17 -3.82 -19.53
N LYS A 77 5.45 -3.79 -19.14
CA LYS A 77 6.11 -4.88 -18.39
C LYS A 77 6.04 -4.72 -16.86
N CYS A 78 5.63 -3.54 -16.41
CA CYS A 78 5.55 -3.22 -14.98
C CYS A 78 4.26 -3.76 -14.38
N ASN A 79 4.33 -4.40 -13.22
CA ASN A 79 3.16 -4.94 -12.54
C ASN A 79 2.67 -4.02 -11.40
N MET A 80 1.63 -4.42 -10.65
CA MET A 80 1.01 -3.65 -9.57
C MET A 80 1.93 -3.34 -8.37
N HIS A 81 3.18 -3.80 -8.35
CA HIS A 81 4.17 -3.43 -7.36
C HIS A 81 5.06 -2.27 -7.82
N SER A 82 4.74 -1.67 -8.99
CA SER A 82 5.47 -0.55 -9.58
C SER A 82 4.99 0.78 -9.02
N TRP A 83 5.91 1.75 -8.93
CA TRP A 83 5.63 3.10 -8.52
C TRP A 83 5.92 4.08 -9.66
N SER A 84 5.05 5.07 -9.87
CA SER A 84 5.27 6.10 -10.87
C SER A 84 6.37 7.09 -10.47
N GLU A 85 6.78 7.95 -11.39
CA GLU A 85 7.66 9.10 -11.10
C GLU A 85 6.86 10.35 -10.70
N ASN A 86 5.55 10.22 -10.44
CA ASN A 86 4.64 11.34 -10.24
C ASN A 86 4.28 11.60 -8.78
N GLY A 87 5.14 11.21 -7.84
CA GLY A 87 4.95 11.41 -6.40
C GLY A 87 6.25 11.81 -5.68
N PRO A 88 6.21 12.00 -4.36
CA PRO A 88 7.40 12.33 -3.55
C PRO A 88 8.24 11.08 -3.23
N TRP A 89 8.34 10.15 -4.14
CA TRP A 89 9.06 8.88 -4.05
C TRP A 89 9.87 8.61 -5.30
N THR A 90 10.78 7.67 -5.23
CA THR A 90 11.51 7.14 -6.39
C THR A 90 10.61 6.21 -7.19
N GLY A 91 10.40 6.50 -8.48
CA GLY A 91 9.67 5.59 -9.37
C GLY A 91 10.43 4.28 -9.59
N CYS A 92 9.70 3.17 -9.69
CA CYS A 92 10.28 1.88 -10.09
C CYS A 92 9.29 1.00 -10.85
N CYS A 93 9.79 0.35 -11.89
CA CYS A 93 9.04 -0.62 -12.68
C CYS A 93 9.32 -2.03 -12.16
N TYR A 94 8.48 -2.54 -11.28
CA TYR A 94 8.63 -3.89 -10.75
C TYR A 94 8.14 -4.93 -11.77
N THR A 95 9.00 -5.90 -12.06
CA THR A 95 8.77 -6.93 -13.08
C THR A 95 8.83 -8.33 -12.46
N GLU A 96 8.36 -9.35 -13.19
CA GLU A 96 8.33 -10.74 -12.70
C GLU A 96 9.71 -11.32 -12.35
N ASP A 97 10.79 -10.75 -12.88
CA ASP A 97 12.17 -11.17 -12.57
C ASP A 97 12.71 -10.56 -11.26
N HIS A 98 11.91 -9.75 -10.57
CA HIS A 98 12.20 -9.13 -9.26
C HIS A 98 13.47 -8.27 -9.20
N LYS A 99 13.97 -7.75 -10.34
CA LYS A 99 15.22 -6.95 -10.36
C LYS A 99 15.12 -5.65 -9.57
N GLU A 100 13.93 -5.05 -9.51
CA GLU A 100 13.66 -3.79 -8.79
C GLU A 100 13.10 -4.04 -7.38
N ALA A 101 13.37 -5.22 -6.79
CA ALA A 101 12.84 -5.57 -5.47
C ALA A 101 13.30 -4.59 -4.38
N ASP A 102 14.57 -4.16 -4.40
CA ASP A 102 15.10 -3.20 -3.42
C ASP A 102 14.39 -1.84 -3.51
N CYS A 103 14.04 -1.39 -4.72
CA CYS A 103 13.27 -0.15 -4.91
C CYS A 103 11.88 -0.25 -4.27
N LEU A 104 11.20 -1.39 -4.43
CA LEU A 104 9.91 -1.63 -3.79
C LEU A 104 10.06 -1.72 -2.27
N TRP A 105 10.93 -2.61 -1.79
CA TRP A 105 11.03 -2.94 -0.37
C TRP A 105 11.51 -1.76 0.49
N SER A 106 12.27 -0.83 -0.09
CA SER A 106 12.73 0.38 0.60
C SER A 106 11.67 1.49 0.74
N LYS A 107 10.50 1.37 0.15
CA LYS A 107 9.46 2.41 0.20
C LYS A 107 9.07 2.84 1.63
N PRO A 108 8.95 1.95 2.62
CA PRO A 108 8.70 2.38 3.99
C PRO A 108 9.77 3.34 4.53
N SER A 109 11.05 3.01 4.39
CA SER A 109 12.15 3.85 4.86
C SER A 109 12.40 5.08 3.97
N GLU A 110 11.98 5.05 2.71
CA GLU A 110 12.02 6.22 1.82
C GLU A 110 10.97 7.28 2.20
N LEU A 111 9.77 6.84 2.57
CA LEU A 111 8.61 7.71 2.73
C LEU A 111 8.29 8.06 4.19
N THR A 112 8.83 7.31 5.15
CA THR A 112 8.53 7.44 6.57
C THR A 112 9.77 7.18 7.42
N ASP A 113 9.63 7.30 8.75
CA ASP A 113 10.65 6.93 9.73
C ASP A 113 10.65 5.41 10.05
N TYR A 114 10.04 4.57 9.22
CA TYR A 114 10.10 3.12 9.38
C TYR A 114 11.49 2.60 9.00
N ASP A 115 12.19 2.00 9.94
CA ASP A 115 13.62 1.71 9.87
C ASP A 115 13.93 0.29 9.37
N ASP A 116 13.16 -0.20 8.37
CA ASP A 116 13.36 -1.51 7.76
C ASP A 116 12.68 -1.59 6.38
N PHE A 117 12.86 -2.70 5.70
CA PHE A 117 12.13 -3.05 4.50
C PHE A 117 10.67 -3.38 4.80
N GLY A 118 9.83 -3.16 3.80
CA GLY A 118 8.46 -3.63 3.79
C GLY A 118 8.18 -4.55 2.60
N TYR A 119 7.16 -5.38 2.75
CA TYR A 119 6.75 -6.36 1.73
C TYR A 119 5.27 -6.20 1.44
N GLU A 120 4.92 -6.24 0.18
CA GLU A 120 3.62 -5.81 -0.29
C GLU A 120 2.78 -6.94 -0.89
N VAL A 121 1.48 -6.87 -0.67
CA VAL A 121 0.46 -7.52 -1.50
C VAL A 121 -0.49 -6.45 -2.03
N ALA A 122 -0.74 -6.46 -3.35
CA ALA A 122 -1.63 -5.53 -4.02
C ALA A 122 -2.79 -6.29 -4.71
N TYR A 123 -3.94 -5.64 -4.81
CA TYR A 123 -5.14 -6.16 -5.45
C TYR A 123 -5.85 -5.06 -6.23
N TYR A 124 -6.27 -5.40 -7.44
CA TYR A 124 -7.12 -4.57 -8.27
C TYR A 124 -8.45 -5.26 -8.53
N SER A 125 -9.53 -4.51 -8.49
CA SER A 125 -10.84 -4.98 -8.92
C SER A 125 -11.32 -4.25 -10.17
N SER A 126 -11.70 -5.01 -11.19
CA SER A 126 -12.30 -4.47 -12.42
C SER A 126 -13.75 -4.02 -12.26
N LYS A 127 -14.37 -4.27 -11.10
CA LYS A 127 -15.74 -3.80 -10.81
C LYS A 127 -15.69 -2.32 -10.44
N THR A 128 -16.70 -1.53 -10.82
CA THR A 128 -16.81 -0.14 -10.39
C THR A 128 -17.03 -0.05 -8.87
N VAL A 129 -16.67 1.09 -8.27
CA VAL A 129 -16.87 1.35 -6.83
C VAL A 129 -18.31 1.07 -6.41
N GLU A 130 -19.29 1.39 -7.25
CA GLU A 130 -20.73 1.13 -7.02
C GLU A 130 -21.11 -0.36 -7.07
N GLN A 131 -20.31 -1.18 -7.77
CA GLN A 131 -20.52 -2.63 -7.89
C GLN A 131 -19.74 -3.43 -6.82
N HIS A 132 -18.88 -2.74 -6.05
CA HIS A 132 -18.12 -3.33 -4.95
C HIS A 132 -18.92 -3.28 -3.66
N ALA A 133 -19.77 -4.27 -3.46
CA ALA A 133 -20.39 -4.44 -2.13
C ALA A 133 -19.33 -4.69 -1.02
N ASP A 134 -18.11 -5.15 -1.36
CA ASP A 134 -17.10 -5.54 -0.37
C ASP A 134 -15.70 -5.70 -0.99
N LEU A 135 -15.02 -4.61 -1.32
CA LEU A 135 -13.63 -4.62 -1.81
C LEU A 135 -12.66 -5.29 -0.82
N PRO A 136 -12.73 -5.03 0.51
CA PRO A 136 -11.91 -5.71 1.50
C PRO A 136 -11.96 -7.23 1.41
N LYS A 137 -13.15 -7.79 1.34
CA LYS A 137 -13.35 -9.24 1.22
C LYS A 137 -12.85 -9.77 -0.13
N ALA A 138 -13.14 -9.05 -1.23
CA ALA A 138 -12.68 -9.45 -2.55
C ALA A 138 -11.16 -9.49 -2.65
N ALA A 139 -10.46 -8.51 -2.07
CA ALA A 139 -9.00 -8.47 -2.00
C ALA A 139 -8.43 -9.69 -1.25
N LEU A 140 -8.90 -9.96 -0.03
CA LEU A 140 -8.46 -11.13 0.73
C LEU A 140 -8.72 -12.44 -0.02
N GLU A 141 -9.90 -12.63 -0.60
CA GLU A 141 -10.22 -13.84 -1.37
C GLU A 141 -9.37 -13.97 -2.64
N GLY A 142 -9.00 -12.85 -3.28
CA GLY A 142 -8.04 -12.82 -4.38
C GLY A 142 -6.66 -13.27 -3.93
N TRP A 143 -6.14 -12.71 -2.84
CA TRP A 143 -4.84 -13.09 -2.29
C TRP A 143 -4.78 -14.54 -1.81
N LYS A 144 -5.84 -15.08 -1.21
CA LYS A 144 -5.93 -16.51 -0.85
C LYS A 144 -5.76 -17.46 -2.04
N LYS A 145 -6.18 -17.03 -3.24
CA LYS A 145 -6.06 -17.80 -4.48
C LYS A 145 -4.70 -17.65 -5.17
N SER A 146 -3.93 -16.63 -4.81
CA SER A 146 -2.59 -16.39 -5.32
C SER A 146 -1.54 -17.00 -4.36
N PRO A 147 -0.80 -18.05 -4.75
CA PRO A 147 0.16 -18.69 -3.85
C PRO A 147 1.19 -17.73 -3.24
N GLY A 148 1.74 -16.80 -4.03
CA GLY A 148 2.73 -15.82 -3.55
C GLY A 148 2.17 -14.93 -2.44
N HIS A 149 1.03 -14.28 -2.69
CA HIS A 149 0.37 -13.41 -1.72
C HIS A 149 -0.11 -14.18 -0.49
N ASN A 150 -0.74 -15.34 -0.71
CA ASN A 150 -1.21 -16.17 0.41
C ASN A 150 -0.07 -16.58 1.34
N HIS A 151 1.06 -17.05 0.77
CA HIS A 151 2.21 -17.49 1.56
C HIS A 151 2.81 -16.34 2.40
N MET A 152 2.84 -15.12 1.88
CA MET A 152 3.25 -13.94 2.63
C MET A 152 2.30 -13.69 3.81
N ILE A 153 0.99 -13.61 3.56
CA ILE A 153 -0.03 -13.35 4.58
C ILE A 153 0.03 -14.37 5.72
N ILE A 154 0.26 -15.64 5.42
CA ILE A 154 0.23 -16.73 6.41
C ILE A 154 1.61 -17.31 6.78
N ASN A 155 2.68 -16.56 6.52
CA ASN A 155 4.06 -16.94 6.88
C ASN A 155 4.43 -18.37 6.44
N LYS A 156 4.22 -18.72 5.16
CA LYS A 156 4.58 -20.03 4.61
C LYS A 156 5.72 -19.94 3.59
N TYR A 157 6.37 -21.07 3.35
CA TYR A 157 7.47 -21.23 2.39
C TYR A 157 8.59 -20.19 2.58
N GLY A 158 8.90 -19.38 1.61
CA GLY A 158 9.93 -18.34 1.71
C GLY A 158 9.72 -17.35 2.86
N TRP A 159 8.47 -17.14 3.27
CA TRP A 159 8.08 -16.25 4.35
C TRP A 159 8.03 -16.91 5.74
N LYS A 160 8.36 -18.20 5.85
CA LYS A 160 8.23 -18.97 7.10
C LYS A 160 9.08 -18.42 8.26
N ARG A 161 10.21 -17.78 7.94
CA ARG A 161 11.13 -17.23 8.95
C ARG A 161 10.83 -15.79 9.32
N MET A 162 10.04 -15.10 8.51
CA MET A 162 9.65 -13.71 8.73
C MET A 162 8.73 -13.58 9.94
N LYS A 163 8.92 -12.55 10.72
CA LYS A 163 8.07 -12.23 11.87
C LYS A 163 7.43 -10.89 11.64
N TRP A 164 6.20 -10.90 11.20
CA TRP A 164 5.46 -9.67 10.97
C TRP A 164 5.14 -8.97 12.29
N ASN A 165 5.75 -7.82 12.54
CA ASN A 165 5.57 -6.98 13.71
C ASN A 165 4.86 -5.67 13.41
N ALA A 166 4.61 -5.38 12.13
CA ALA A 166 3.88 -4.23 11.64
C ALA A 166 3.08 -4.59 10.37
N VAL A 167 1.88 -4.04 10.22
CA VAL A 167 1.07 -4.14 9.01
C VAL A 167 0.40 -2.82 8.72
N GLY A 168 0.47 -2.38 7.45
CA GLY A 168 -0.22 -1.19 6.95
C GLY A 168 -1.26 -1.54 5.90
N ILE A 169 -2.36 -0.80 5.88
CA ILE A 169 -3.48 -1.00 4.96
C ILE A 169 -3.75 0.30 4.22
N GLY A 170 -3.95 0.21 2.90
CA GLY A 170 -4.39 1.33 2.07
C GLY A 170 -5.41 0.88 1.03
N ILE A 171 -6.46 1.66 0.86
CA ILE A 171 -7.48 1.46 -0.16
C ILE A 171 -7.74 2.80 -0.86
N PHE A 172 -7.62 2.81 -2.19
CA PHE A 172 -7.99 3.97 -2.99
C PHE A 172 -8.57 3.52 -4.34
N GLY A 173 -9.73 4.07 -4.71
CA GLY A 173 -10.43 3.65 -5.92
C GLY A 173 -10.71 2.15 -5.92
N ASN A 174 -10.21 1.44 -6.91
CA ASN A 174 -10.38 0.00 -7.08
C ASN A 174 -9.18 -0.83 -6.57
N TYR A 175 -8.22 -0.19 -5.89
CA TYR A 175 -7.02 -0.84 -5.41
C TYR A 175 -7.06 -1.02 -3.89
N ALA A 176 -6.57 -2.17 -3.45
CA ALA A 176 -6.28 -2.46 -2.04
C ALA A 176 -4.82 -2.92 -1.93
N VAL A 177 -4.08 -2.31 -1.02
CA VAL A 177 -2.65 -2.54 -0.80
C VAL A 177 -2.41 -2.83 0.67
N VAL A 178 -1.59 -3.82 0.96
CA VAL A 178 -1.18 -4.17 2.33
C VAL A 178 0.33 -4.35 2.38
N TRP A 179 0.95 -3.67 3.32
CA TRP A 179 2.38 -3.76 3.61
C TRP A 179 2.63 -4.50 4.91
N PHE A 180 3.61 -5.40 4.92
CA PHE A 180 4.08 -6.17 6.07
C PHE A 180 5.51 -5.78 6.39
N GLY A 181 5.85 -5.67 7.67
CA GLY A 181 7.20 -5.37 8.12
C GLY A 181 7.62 -6.19 9.34
N GLU A 182 8.92 -6.46 9.48
CA GLU A 182 9.47 -7.22 10.60
C GLU A 182 9.77 -6.35 11.81
N GLU A 183 10.08 -5.06 11.62
CA GLU A 183 10.29 -4.13 12.71
C GLU A 183 8.97 -3.55 13.24
N LYS A 184 8.99 -3.18 14.52
CA LYS A 184 7.88 -2.46 15.14
C LYS A 184 7.89 -1.00 14.69
N ASP A 185 6.74 -0.49 14.33
CA ASP A 185 6.61 0.91 13.97
C ASP A 185 6.71 1.82 15.21
N LYS A 186 7.69 2.72 15.20
CA LYS A 186 7.90 3.72 16.26
C LYS A 186 6.82 4.81 16.24
N ALA A 187 6.20 5.05 15.07
CA ALA A 187 5.09 6.00 14.92
C ALA A 187 3.76 5.46 15.50
N GLY A 188 3.71 4.18 15.85
CA GLY A 188 2.55 3.54 16.44
C GLY A 188 1.49 3.14 15.41
N ARG A 189 0.22 3.22 15.79
CA ARG A 189 -0.91 2.85 14.94
C ARG A 189 -1.61 4.09 14.37
N PRO A 190 -2.23 4.00 13.19
CA PRO A 190 -3.10 5.05 12.69
C PRO A 190 -4.39 5.12 13.51
N GLU A 191 -4.94 6.34 13.66
CA GLU A 191 -6.26 6.55 14.23
C GLU A 191 -7.36 6.28 13.19
N PRO A 192 -8.59 5.97 13.59
CA PRO A 192 -9.74 5.91 12.69
C PRO A 192 -9.98 7.27 12.04
N CYS A 193 -10.43 7.30 10.78
CA CYS A 193 -10.87 8.54 10.15
C CYS A 193 -12.16 9.08 10.82
N PRO A 194 -12.30 10.39 10.92
CA PRO A 194 -13.47 11.03 11.53
C PRO A 194 -14.75 10.80 10.74
#